data_a07b8c93da8abc3f550e0917856310c0
#
_entry.id   a07b8c93da8abc3f550e0917856310c0
#
_cell.length_a   1.000
_cell.length_b   1.000
_cell.length_c   1.000
_cell.angle_alpha   90.00
_cell.angle_beta   90.00
_cell.angle_gamma   90.00
#
_symmetry.space_group_name_H-M   'P 1'
#
loop_
_entity.id
_entity.type
_entity.pdbx_description
1 polymer ?
#
loop_
_entity_poly.entity_id
_entity_poly.type
_entity_poly.pdbx_seq_one_letter_code
_entity_poly.pdbx_strand_id
1 'polypeptide(L)'
;MDKEATRVQGDRHARLMAMGDALQAAAARADWDTLGEHARALGPALRALAARGPWNAAERLVLARLRGQHDAAAAAAATAVQELAARLETMRANKEGWLAYAMHNDIEQGASQE
;
A
#
# COMPACT_ATOMS: atom_id res chain seq x y z
N MET A 1 15.34 -38.05 7.67
CA MET A 1 15.94 -36.96 6.90
C MET A 1 14.91 -36.31 5.98
N ASP A 2 14.18 -37.09 5.19
CA ASP A 2 13.21 -36.54 4.23
C ASP A 2 12.04 -35.80 4.87
N LYS A 3 11.62 -36.20 6.08
CA LYS A 3 10.51 -35.56 6.79
C LYS A 3 10.86 -34.15 7.28
N GLU A 4 12.08 -33.92 7.73
CA GLU A 4 12.53 -32.60 8.16
C GLU A 4 12.72 -31.66 6.97
N ALA A 5 13.32 -32.13 5.88
CA ALA A 5 13.47 -31.36 4.66
C ALA A 5 12.11 -30.98 4.08
N THR A 6 11.15 -31.92 4.09
CA THR A 6 9.79 -31.67 3.62
C THR A 6 9.06 -30.65 4.51
N ARG A 7 9.24 -30.72 5.84
CA ARG A 7 8.66 -29.74 6.78
C ARG A 7 9.24 -28.35 6.57
N VAL A 8 10.55 -28.24 6.40
CA VAL A 8 11.21 -26.94 6.16
C VAL A 8 10.71 -26.32 4.86
N GLN A 9 10.58 -27.13 3.81
CA GLN A 9 10.05 -26.67 2.51
C GLN A 9 8.58 -26.28 2.62
N GLY A 10 7.77 -27.11 3.31
CA GLY A 10 6.35 -26.80 3.52
C GLY A 10 6.14 -25.55 4.36
N ASP A 11 6.95 -25.36 5.41
CA ASP A 11 6.92 -24.15 6.25
C ASP A 11 7.28 -22.92 5.43
N ARG A 12 8.34 -23.00 4.64
CA ARG A 12 8.78 -21.88 3.80
C ARG A 12 7.73 -21.50 2.77
N HIS A 13 7.13 -22.50 2.11
CA HIS A 13 6.03 -22.29 1.16
C HIS A 13 4.85 -21.59 1.84
N ALA A 14 4.45 -22.10 3.01
CA ALA A 14 3.34 -21.53 3.77
C ALA A 14 3.60 -20.08 4.20
N ARG A 15 4.83 -19.78 4.60
CA ARG A 15 5.21 -18.41 4.99
C ARG A 15 5.19 -17.46 3.82
N LEU A 16 5.66 -17.89 2.65
CA LEU A 16 5.59 -17.08 1.43
C LEU A 16 4.14 -16.77 1.06
N MET A 17 3.26 -17.77 1.14
CA MET A 17 1.83 -17.58 0.90
C MET A 17 1.22 -16.58 1.88
N ALA A 18 1.52 -16.74 3.15
CA ALA A 18 0.99 -15.86 4.20
C ALA A 18 1.45 -14.42 4.03
N MET A 19 2.70 -14.19 3.64
CA MET A 19 3.23 -12.85 3.40
C MET A 19 2.49 -12.14 2.25
N GLY A 20 2.26 -12.85 1.15
CA GLY A 20 1.53 -12.30 0.02
C GLY A 20 0.07 -12.01 0.35
N ASP A 21 -0.58 -12.93 1.05
CA ASP A 21 -1.98 -12.78 1.45
C ASP A 21 -2.15 -11.62 2.44
N ALA A 22 -1.18 -11.40 3.33
CA ALA A 22 -1.19 -10.27 4.26
C ALA A 22 -1.11 -8.92 3.52
N LEU A 23 -0.24 -8.82 2.51
CA LEU A 23 -0.15 -7.62 1.67
C LEU A 23 -1.48 -7.36 0.95
N GLN A 24 -2.03 -8.39 0.35
CA GLN A 24 -3.29 -8.29 -0.39
C GLN A 24 -4.44 -7.89 0.52
N ALA A 25 -4.54 -8.48 1.70
CA ALA A 25 -5.59 -8.18 2.67
C ALA A 25 -5.50 -6.74 3.18
N ALA A 26 -4.30 -6.27 3.50
CA ALA A 26 -4.10 -4.89 3.95
C ALA A 26 -4.49 -3.89 2.87
N ALA A 27 -4.10 -4.14 1.62
CA ALA A 27 -4.46 -3.29 0.48
C ALA A 27 -5.98 -3.27 0.26
N ALA A 28 -6.64 -4.43 0.37
CA ALA A 28 -8.09 -4.56 0.19
C ALA A 28 -8.87 -3.77 1.23
N ARG A 29 -8.33 -3.66 2.45
CA ARG A 29 -8.93 -2.87 3.53
C ARG A 29 -8.52 -1.40 3.51
N ALA A 30 -7.66 -1.01 2.59
CA ALA A 30 -7.05 0.32 2.56
C ALA A 30 -6.32 0.66 3.87
N ASP A 31 -5.75 -0.36 4.51
CA ASP A 31 -4.94 -0.22 5.72
C ASP A 31 -3.49 -0.01 5.32
N TRP A 32 -3.16 1.23 4.94
CA TRP A 32 -1.87 1.56 4.33
C TRP A 32 -0.71 1.48 5.33
N ASP A 33 -0.95 1.77 6.61
CA ASP A 33 0.07 1.64 7.65
C ASP A 33 0.49 0.18 7.82
N THR A 34 -0.47 -0.72 7.93
CA THR A 34 -0.23 -2.17 8.03
C THR A 34 0.45 -2.68 6.76
N LEU A 35 -0.01 -2.24 5.59
CA LEU A 35 0.63 -2.60 4.31
C LEU A 35 2.10 -2.18 4.31
N GLY A 36 2.41 -0.96 4.73
CA GLY A 36 3.78 -0.45 4.81
C GLY A 36 4.65 -1.28 5.76
N GLU A 37 4.11 -1.68 6.89
CA GLU A 37 4.82 -2.55 7.85
C GLU A 37 5.16 -3.90 7.23
N HIS A 38 4.19 -4.54 6.58
CA HIS A 38 4.40 -5.82 5.90
C HIS A 38 5.40 -5.70 4.75
N ALA A 39 5.30 -4.63 3.97
CA ALA A 39 6.20 -4.40 2.85
C ALA A 39 7.66 -4.21 3.32
N ARG A 40 7.87 -3.46 4.40
CA ARG A 40 9.20 -3.25 4.97
C ARG A 40 9.79 -4.53 5.56
N ALA A 41 8.96 -5.38 6.12
CA ALA A 41 9.39 -6.65 6.70
C ALA A 41 9.71 -7.71 5.64
N LEU A 42 9.21 -7.53 4.41
CA LEU A 42 9.28 -8.55 3.35
C LEU A 42 10.72 -8.86 2.93
N GLY A 43 11.53 -7.84 2.67
CA GLY A 43 12.92 -8.03 2.21
C GLY A 43 13.77 -8.85 3.18
N PRO A 44 13.85 -8.46 4.47
CA PRO A 44 14.59 -9.26 5.47
C PRO A 44 14.05 -10.67 5.63
N ALA A 45 12.72 -10.85 5.62
CA ALA A 45 12.09 -12.16 5.73
C ALA A 45 12.44 -13.05 4.54
N LEU A 46 12.40 -12.52 3.32
CA LEU A 46 12.78 -13.28 2.11
C LEU A 46 14.25 -13.67 2.14
N ARG A 47 15.14 -12.78 2.56
CA ARG A 47 16.57 -13.09 2.69
C ARG A 47 16.81 -14.22 3.70
N ALA A 48 16.12 -14.17 4.83
CA ALA A 48 16.24 -15.22 5.85
C ALA A 48 15.76 -16.57 5.33
N LEU A 49 14.66 -16.61 4.59
CA LEU A 49 14.15 -17.84 4.00
C LEU A 49 15.06 -18.35 2.89
N ALA A 50 15.58 -17.46 2.05
CA ALA A 50 16.50 -17.82 0.96
C ALA A 50 17.79 -18.41 1.49
N ALA A 51 18.26 -17.99 2.66
CA ALA A 51 19.47 -18.51 3.29
C ALA A 51 19.37 -19.98 3.68
N ARG A 52 18.16 -20.53 3.74
CA ARG A 52 17.95 -21.95 4.07
C ARG A 52 18.24 -22.90 2.91
N GLY A 53 18.50 -22.38 1.72
CA GLY A 53 18.83 -23.17 0.54
C GLY A 53 18.05 -22.74 -0.70
N PRO A 54 18.35 -23.37 -1.85
CA PRO A 54 17.68 -23.01 -3.11
C PRO A 54 16.18 -23.19 -3.05
N TRP A 55 15.45 -22.34 -3.80
CA TRP A 55 14.01 -22.47 -3.93
C TRP A 55 13.66 -23.68 -4.81
N ASN A 56 12.67 -24.46 -4.39
CA ASN A 56 12.13 -25.51 -5.25
C ASN A 56 11.14 -24.90 -6.27
N ALA A 57 10.62 -25.74 -7.19
CA ALA A 57 9.74 -25.30 -8.24
C ALA A 57 8.42 -24.68 -7.70
N ALA A 58 7.84 -25.31 -6.67
CA ALA A 58 6.61 -24.82 -6.04
C ALA A 58 6.84 -23.47 -5.36
N GLU A 59 7.96 -23.32 -4.68
CA GLU A 59 8.34 -22.07 -4.01
C GLU A 59 8.57 -20.94 -5.03
N ARG A 60 9.19 -21.25 -6.15
CA ARG A 60 9.38 -20.25 -7.22
C ARG A 60 8.04 -19.72 -7.76
N LEU A 61 7.05 -20.60 -7.89
CA LEU A 61 5.70 -20.17 -8.29
C LEU A 61 5.06 -19.25 -7.26
N VAL A 62 5.21 -19.58 -5.97
CA VAL A 62 4.69 -18.74 -4.89
C VAL A 62 5.42 -17.40 -4.83
N LEU A 63 6.74 -17.39 -5.06
CA LEU A 63 7.51 -16.13 -5.14
C LEU A 63 7.01 -15.24 -6.27
N ALA A 64 6.69 -15.81 -7.43
CA ALA A 64 6.12 -15.06 -8.55
C ALA A 64 4.76 -14.47 -8.17
N ARG A 65 3.92 -15.26 -7.49
CA ARG A 65 2.62 -14.80 -6.98
C ARG A 65 2.80 -13.67 -5.96
N LEU A 66 3.73 -13.84 -5.02
CA LEU A 66 4.03 -12.83 -4.00
C LEU A 66 4.47 -11.51 -4.64
N ARG A 67 5.31 -11.58 -5.66
CA ARG A 67 5.73 -10.40 -6.41
C ARG A 67 4.54 -9.69 -7.03
N GLY A 68 3.62 -10.44 -7.64
CA GLY A 68 2.40 -9.88 -8.22
C GLY A 68 1.51 -9.22 -7.16
N GLN A 69 1.37 -9.87 -5.99
CA GLN A 69 0.60 -9.32 -4.87
C GLN A 69 1.25 -8.04 -4.32
N HIS A 70 2.57 -8.02 -4.22
CA HIS A 70 3.31 -6.83 -3.80
C HIS A 70 3.13 -5.69 -4.79
N ASP A 71 3.28 -5.96 -6.08
CA ASP A 71 3.16 -4.95 -7.13
C ASP A 71 1.74 -4.38 -7.18
N ALA A 72 0.72 -5.24 -7.04
CA ALA A 72 -0.68 -4.82 -7.01
C ALA A 72 -0.97 -3.96 -5.77
N ALA A 73 -0.44 -4.34 -4.63
CA ALA A 73 -0.60 -3.57 -3.39
C ALA A 73 0.08 -2.21 -3.48
N ALA A 74 1.28 -2.16 -4.05
CA ALA A 74 2.00 -0.91 -4.28
C ALA A 74 1.25 0.02 -5.23
N ALA A 75 0.67 -0.53 -6.30
CA ALA A 75 -0.15 0.24 -7.24
C ALA A 75 -1.41 0.79 -6.57
N ALA A 76 -2.07 0.00 -5.73
CA ALA A 76 -3.25 0.44 -4.98
C ALA A 76 -2.91 1.57 -4.00
N ALA A 77 -1.77 1.47 -3.31
CA ALA A 77 -1.30 2.52 -2.41
C ALA A 77 -0.98 3.81 -3.17
N ALA A 78 -0.33 3.71 -4.32
CA ALA A 78 -0.02 4.86 -5.17
C ALA A 78 -1.29 5.55 -5.66
N THR A 79 -2.30 4.78 -6.07
CA THR A 79 -3.60 5.31 -6.48
C THR A 79 -4.28 6.04 -5.32
N ALA A 80 -4.24 5.50 -4.12
CA ALA A 80 -4.82 6.12 -2.93
C ALA A 80 -4.14 7.47 -2.61
N VAL A 81 -2.83 7.55 -2.75
CA VAL A 81 -2.06 8.79 -2.56
C VAL A 81 -2.49 9.83 -3.60
N GLN A 82 -2.63 9.44 -4.86
CA GLN A 82 -3.05 10.33 -5.94
C GLN A 82 -4.48 10.84 -5.73
N GLU A 83 -5.39 9.98 -5.30
CA GLU A 83 -6.78 10.35 -4.99
C GLU A 83 -6.84 11.32 -3.83
N LEU A 84 -6.04 11.09 -2.78
CA LEU A 84 -5.96 12.00 -1.64
C LEU A 84 -5.42 13.36 -2.06
N ALA A 85 -4.35 13.38 -2.85
CA ALA A 85 -3.77 14.61 -3.37
C ALA A 85 -4.79 15.41 -4.20
N ALA A 86 -5.56 14.73 -5.05
CA ALA A 86 -6.60 15.35 -5.86
C ALA A 86 -7.70 15.95 -4.98
N ARG A 87 -8.13 15.24 -3.94
CA ARG A 87 -9.15 15.75 -2.99
C ARG A 87 -8.65 16.97 -2.23
N LEU A 88 -7.39 16.93 -1.77
CA LEU A 88 -6.77 18.07 -1.08
C LEU A 88 -6.69 19.29 -1.99
N GLU A 89 -6.34 19.10 -3.26
CA GLU A 89 -6.29 20.19 -4.25
C GLU A 89 -7.68 20.76 -4.49
N THR A 90 -8.70 19.93 -4.60
CA THR A 90 -10.10 20.38 -4.74
C THR A 90 -10.54 21.19 -3.52
N MET A 91 -10.22 20.72 -2.32
CA MET A 91 -10.54 21.42 -1.07
C MET A 91 -9.84 22.78 -1.00
N ARG A 92 -8.58 22.83 -1.42
CA ARG A 92 -7.82 24.09 -1.47
C ARG A 92 -8.41 25.08 -2.45
N ALA A 93 -8.76 24.61 -3.64
CA ALA A 93 -9.42 25.45 -4.65
C ALA A 93 -10.78 25.98 -4.17
N ASN A 94 -11.56 25.12 -3.50
CA ASN A 94 -12.83 25.53 -2.91
C ASN A 94 -12.65 26.57 -1.81
N LYS A 95 -11.64 26.39 -0.95
CA LYS A 95 -11.31 27.36 0.10
C LYS A 95 -10.92 28.72 -0.49
N GLU A 96 -10.07 28.72 -1.53
CA GLU A 96 -9.66 29.94 -2.22
C GLU A 96 -10.86 30.63 -2.88
N GLY A 97 -11.75 29.87 -3.49
CA GLY A 97 -12.99 30.39 -4.08
C GLY A 97 -13.90 31.02 -3.04
N TRP A 98 -14.07 30.37 -1.88
CA TRP A 98 -14.83 30.92 -0.77
C TRP A 98 -14.25 32.21 -0.22
N LEU A 99 -12.92 32.27 -0.08
CA LEU A 99 -12.24 33.48 0.39
C LEU A 99 -12.41 34.63 -0.59
N ALA A 100 -12.25 34.36 -1.88
CA ALA A 100 -12.44 35.36 -2.93
C ALA A 100 -13.89 35.89 -2.95
N TYR A 101 -14.87 35.01 -2.81
CA TYR A 101 -16.28 35.37 -2.73
C TYR A 101 -16.55 36.22 -1.48
N ALA A 102 -16.04 35.84 -0.34
CA ALA A 102 -16.22 36.58 0.90
C ALA A 102 -15.59 37.98 0.83
N MET A 103 -14.40 38.11 0.25
CA MET A 103 -13.74 39.39 0.05
C MET A 103 -14.51 40.26 -0.91
N HIS A 104 -15.06 39.71 -1.99
CA HIS A 104 -15.87 40.45 -2.96
C HIS A 104 -17.15 40.97 -2.31
N ASN A 105 -17.83 40.17 -1.50
CA ASN A 105 -19.01 40.59 -0.76
C ASN A 105 -18.72 41.70 0.24
N ASP A 106 -17.61 41.64 0.95
CA ASP A 106 -17.18 42.68 1.89
C ASP A 106 -16.94 44.01 1.17
N ILE A 107 -16.32 43.99 0.01
CA ILE A 107 -16.09 45.18 -0.82
C ILE A 107 -17.41 45.78 -1.28
N GLU A 108 -18.34 44.96 -1.78
CA GLU A 108 -19.65 45.44 -2.22
C GLU A 108 -20.48 46.02 -1.08
N GLN A 109 -20.47 45.40 0.11
CA GLN A 109 -21.16 45.90 1.27
C GLN A 109 -20.56 47.19 1.78
N GLY A 110 -19.22 47.28 1.77
CA GLY A 110 -18.52 48.52 2.10
C GLY A 110 -18.90 49.66 1.16
N ALA A 111 -18.94 49.41 -0.15
CA ALA A 111 -19.34 50.40 -1.12
C ALA A 111 -20.81 50.82 -0.96
N SER A 112 -21.71 49.91 -0.55
CA SER A 112 -23.15 50.21 -0.33
C SER A 112 -23.39 51.08 0.90
N GLN A 113 -22.50 51.11 1.85
CA GLN A 113 -22.64 51.89 3.10
C GLN A 113 -22.16 53.35 2.95
N GLU A 114 -21.46 53.65 1.90
CA GLU A 114 -21.04 55.01 1.58
C GLU A 114 -22.12 55.76 0.83
#